data_62982643a4d79e199214eb42c9f7586d
#
_entry.id   62982643a4d79e199214eb42c9f7586d
#
_cell.length_a   1.000
_cell.length_b   1.000
_cell.length_c   1.000
_cell.angle_alpha   90.00
_cell.angle_beta   90.00
_cell.angle_gamma   90.00
#
_symmetry.space_group_name_H-M   'P 1'
#
loop_
_entity.id
_entity.type
_entity.pdbx_description
1 polymer ?
#
loop_
_entity_poly.entity_id
_entity_poly.type
_entity_poly.pdbx_seq_one_letter_code
_entity_poly.pdbx_strand_id
1 'polypeptide(L)'
;MGRRSDQRRAAVFALYQHDLTGRPLDELFERGTPSFTRALAHATSDHADALDEQISRHAKGWTVSRIAPLERAILRTALLEMLHPDLVEGERPIPAEGAIDEAVETAKAFCGAEAPGFVNGVLAAVLREARGSAA
;
A
#
# COMPACT_ATOMS: atom_id res chain seq x y z
N MET A 1 -12.86 15.59 -1.24
CA MET A 1 -12.93 14.97 -0.13
C MET A 1 -12.89 13.48 -0.25
N GLY A 2 -12.53 12.71 0.41
CA GLY A 2 -12.57 11.29 0.46
C GLY A 2 -12.59 10.46 -0.82
N ARG A 3 -12.92 11.01 -1.97
CA ARG A 3 -13.07 10.20 -3.18
C ARG A 3 -11.79 9.43 -3.54
N ARG A 4 -10.64 10.10 -3.58
CA ARG A 4 -9.39 9.43 -3.91
C ARG A 4 -8.94 8.51 -2.77
N SER A 5 -9.21 8.91 -1.53
CA SER A 5 -8.96 8.06 -0.38
C SER A 5 -9.80 6.78 -0.44
N ASP A 6 -11.07 6.90 -0.82
CA ASP A 6 -11.95 5.73 -0.96
C ASP A 6 -11.45 4.81 -2.06
N GLN A 7 -10.96 5.36 -3.16
CA GLN A 7 -10.41 4.57 -4.25
C GLN A 7 -9.15 3.82 -3.84
N ARG A 8 -8.30 4.46 -3.03
CA ARG A 8 -7.12 3.79 -2.48
C ARG A 8 -7.50 2.64 -1.56
N ARG A 9 -8.47 2.87 -0.70
CA ARG A 9 -8.94 1.81 0.21
C ARG A 9 -9.53 0.64 -0.56
N ALA A 10 -10.27 0.92 -1.63
CA ALA A 10 -10.81 -0.14 -2.47
C ALA A 10 -9.69 -0.98 -3.08
N ALA A 11 -8.60 -0.35 -3.52
CA ALA A 11 -7.44 -1.08 -4.03
C ALA A 11 -6.80 -1.95 -2.94
N VAL A 12 -6.65 -1.41 -1.74
CA VAL A 12 -6.10 -2.16 -0.60
C VAL A 12 -6.95 -3.40 -0.32
N PHE A 13 -8.27 -3.25 -0.30
CA PHE A 13 -9.15 -4.39 -0.01
C PHE A 13 -9.15 -5.42 -1.13
N ALA A 14 -9.03 -5.01 -2.38
CA ALA A 14 -8.91 -5.96 -3.49
C ALA A 14 -7.60 -6.75 -3.36
N LEU A 15 -6.51 -6.08 -3.03
CA LEU A 15 -5.21 -6.72 -2.82
C LEU A 15 -5.25 -7.68 -1.62
N TYR A 16 -5.92 -7.29 -0.57
CA TYR A 16 -6.10 -8.13 0.60
C TYR A 16 -6.84 -9.42 0.24
N GLN A 17 -7.95 -9.31 -0.49
CA GLN A 17 -8.71 -10.48 -0.92
C GLN A 17 -7.90 -11.35 -1.89
N HIS A 18 -7.17 -10.72 -2.81
CA HIS A 18 -6.31 -11.43 -3.74
C HIS A 18 -5.24 -12.25 -2.99
N ASP A 19 -4.63 -11.65 -1.97
CA ASP A 19 -3.61 -12.31 -1.16
C ASP A 19 -4.19 -13.50 -0.38
N LEU A 20 -5.39 -13.35 0.16
CA LEU A 20 -6.03 -14.40 0.96
C LEU A 20 -6.58 -15.55 0.12
N THR A 21 -7.13 -15.26 -1.05
CA THR A 21 -7.90 -16.25 -1.81
C THR A 21 -7.19 -16.79 -3.04
N GLY A 22 -6.16 -16.09 -3.52
CA GLY A 22 -5.50 -16.44 -4.77
C GLY A 22 -6.32 -16.10 -6.01
N ARG A 23 -7.49 -15.49 -5.85
CA ARG A 23 -8.33 -15.13 -7.00
C ARG A 23 -7.70 -13.97 -7.77
N PRO A 24 -7.80 -13.97 -9.10
CA PRO A 24 -7.27 -12.88 -9.91
C PRO A 24 -7.90 -11.55 -9.51
N LEU A 25 -7.10 -10.47 -9.50
CA LEU A 25 -7.60 -9.15 -9.14
C LEU A 25 -8.81 -8.73 -9.95
N ASP A 26 -8.81 -8.98 -11.26
CA ASP A 26 -9.91 -8.54 -12.11
C ASP A 26 -11.25 -9.17 -11.75
N GLU A 27 -11.22 -10.32 -11.09
CA GLU A 27 -12.46 -10.95 -10.61
C GLU A 27 -12.96 -10.35 -9.31
N LEU A 28 -12.10 -9.59 -8.63
CA LEU A 28 -12.43 -9.00 -7.33
C LEU A 28 -12.95 -7.57 -7.44
N PHE A 29 -12.78 -6.94 -8.60
CA PHE A 29 -13.28 -5.59 -8.80
C PHE A 29 -14.77 -5.61 -9.13
N GLU A 30 -15.51 -4.73 -8.47
CA GLU A 30 -16.93 -4.57 -8.76
C GLU A 30 -17.12 -3.86 -10.08
N ARG A 31 -18.30 -4.04 -10.67
CA ARG A 31 -18.66 -3.29 -11.87
C ARG A 31 -18.63 -1.80 -11.55
N GLY A 32 -18.03 -1.02 -12.42
CA GLY A 32 -17.92 0.42 -12.20
C GLY A 32 -16.76 0.84 -11.33
N THR A 33 -15.88 -0.10 -10.93
CA THR A 33 -14.68 0.25 -10.17
C THR A 33 -13.85 1.28 -10.93
N PRO A 34 -13.48 2.40 -10.28
CA PRO A 34 -12.70 3.44 -10.93
C PRO A 34 -11.36 2.94 -11.49
N SER A 35 -10.94 3.54 -12.59
CA SER A 35 -9.68 3.17 -13.24
C SER A 35 -8.48 3.35 -12.31
N PHE A 36 -8.49 4.36 -11.45
CA PHE A 36 -7.40 4.56 -10.49
C PHE A 36 -7.26 3.37 -9.54
N THR A 37 -8.39 2.87 -9.01
CA THR A 37 -8.39 1.70 -8.13
C THR A 37 -7.77 0.49 -8.82
N ARG A 38 -8.19 0.22 -10.07
CA ARG A 38 -7.66 -0.89 -10.84
C ARG A 38 -6.16 -0.72 -11.11
N ALA A 39 -5.76 0.46 -11.54
CA ALA A 39 -4.37 0.73 -11.86
C ALA A 39 -3.47 0.59 -10.63
N LEU A 40 -3.89 1.14 -9.50
CA LEU A 40 -3.11 1.05 -8.26
C LEU A 40 -3.00 -0.39 -7.78
N ALA A 41 -4.09 -1.14 -7.79
CA ALA A 41 -4.06 -2.54 -7.36
C ALA A 41 -3.17 -3.38 -8.25
N HIS A 42 -3.27 -3.23 -9.57
CA HIS A 42 -2.43 -3.99 -10.51
C HIS A 42 -0.96 -3.62 -10.38
N ALA A 43 -0.63 -2.33 -10.32
CA ALA A 43 0.76 -1.91 -10.17
C ALA A 43 1.37 -2.46 -8.89
N THR A 44 0.60 -2.42 -7.79
CA THR A 44 1.06 -2.94 -6.51
C THR A 44 1.30 -4.46 -6.58
N SER A 45 0.37 -5.18 -7.17
CA SER A 45 0.49 -6.64 -7.29
C SER A 45 1.67 -7.02 -8.19
N ASP A 46 1.84 -6.31 -9.30
CA ASP A 46 2.93 -6.60 -10.24
C ASP A 46 4.31 -6.36 -9.64
N HIS A 47 4.40 -5.49 -8.65
CA HIS A 47 5.67 -5.15 -8.01
C HIS A 47 5.79 -5.69 -6.58
N ALA A 48 4.96 -6.65 -6.22
CA ALA A 48 4.89 -7.15 -4.84
C ALA A 48 6.23 -7.61 -4.29
N ASP A 49 7.04 -8.29 -5.07
CA ASP A 49 8.32 -8.81 -4.58
C ASP A 49 9.27 -7.68 -4.17
N ALA A 50 9.37 -6.64 -5.00
CA ALA A 50 10.23 -5.49 -4.70
C ALA A 50 9.70 -4.72 -3.49
N LEU A 51 8.38 -4.60 -3.37
CA LEU A 51 7.76 -3.93 -2.22
C LEU A 51 7.98 -4.72 -0.94
N ASP A 52 7.88 -6.04 -1.01
CA ASP A 52 8.12 -6.91 0.14
C ASP A 52 9.57 -6.83 0.61
N GLU A 53 10.51 -6.64 -0.31
CA GLU A 53 11.90 -6.45 0.07
C GLU A 53 12.07 -5.18 0.91
N GLN A 54 11.40 -4.10 0.53
CA GLN A 54 11.43 -2.86 1.31
C GLN A 54 10.82 -3.06 2.69
N ILE A 55 9.69 -3.77 2.76
CA ILE A 55 9.06 -4.07 4.05
C ILE A 55 10.01 -4.88 4.93
N SER A 56 10.61 -5.92 4.35
CA SER A 56 11.50 -6.81 5.07
C SER A 56 12.70 -6.06 5.66
N ARG A 57 13.23 -5.09 4.93
CA ARG A 57 14.38 -4.32 5.39
C ARG A 57 14.07 -3.39 6.55
N HIS A 58 12.81 -2.94 6.67
CA HIS A 58 12.44 -1.90 7.62
C HIS A 58 11.49 -2.35 8.72
N ALA A 59 10.88 -3.52 8.58
CA ALA A 59 9.99 -4.06 9.60
C ALA A 59 10.81 -4.97 10.53
N LYS A 60 11.63 -4.37 11.36
CA LYS A 60 12.57 -5.10 12.21
C LYS A 60 11.84 -6.09 13.10
N GLY A 61 12.34 -7.32 13.12
CA GLY A 61 11.76 -8.38 13.92
C GLY A 61 10.57 -9.07 13.28
N TRP A 62 10.17 -8.64 12.06
CA TRP A 62 9.03 -9.23 11.36
C TRP A 62 9.42 -9.74 9.99
N THR A 63 8.97 -10.93 9.65
CA THR A 63 9.02 -11.39 8.26
C THR A 63 7.71 -10.96 7.61
N VAL A 64 7.75 -10.68 6.30
CA VAL A 64 6.57 -10.21 5.58
C VAL A 64 5.39 -11.18 5.74
N SER A 65 5.65 -12.49 5.69
CA SER A 65 4.61 -13.51 5.81
C SER A 65 3.91 -13.50 7.18
N ARG A 66 4.54 -12.94 8.21
CA ARG A 66 3.95 -12.86 9.54
C ARG A 66 3.18 -11.57 9.79
N ILE A 67 3.31 -10.60 8.90
CA ILE A 67 2.54 -9.38 8.99
C ILE A 67 1.10 -9.72 8.59
N ALA A 68 0.13 -9.21 9.33
CA ALA A 68 -1.28 -9.47 9.03
C ALA A 68 -1.60 -9.08 7.59
N PRO A 69 -2.38 -9.90 6.87
CA PRO A 69 -2.62 -9.66 5.44
C PRO A 69 -3.14 -8.27 5.09
N LEU A 70 -4.02 -7.70 5.89
CA LEU A 70 -4.52 -6.36 5.59
C LEU A 70 -3.42 -5.31 5.77
N GLU A 71 -2.60 -5.45 6.82
CA GLU A 71 -1.48 -4.54 7.03
C GLU A 71 -0.46 -4.65 5.91
N ARG A 72 -0.22 -5.87 5.39
CA ARG A 72 0.66 -6.05 4.23
C ARG A 72 0.12 -5.30 3.02
N ALA A 73 -1.19 -5.43 2.76
CA ALA A 73 -1.80 -4.75 1.62
C ALA A 73 -1.68 -3.23 1.77
N ILE A 74 -1.88 -2.70 2.96
CA ILE A 74 -1.73 -1.28 3.24
C ILE A 74 -0.29 -0.84 2.98
N LEU A 75 0.69 -1.57 3.52
CA LEU A 75 2.10 -1.24 3.34
C LEU A 75 2.51 -1.29 1.87
N ARG A 76 2.15 -2.34 1.15
CA ARG A 76 2.50 -2.48 -0.26
C ARG A 76 1.93 -1.34 -1.10
N THR A 77 0.67 -1.01 -0.87
CA THR A 77 0.01 0.06 -1.64
C THR A 77 0.67 1.41 -1.40
N ALA A 78 0.94 1.74 -0.15
CA ALA A 78 1.60 3.01 0.19
C ALA A 78 3.01 3.06 -0.40
N LEU A 79 3.76 1.97 -0.30
CA LEU A 79 5.13 1.93 -0.85
C LEU A 79 5.13 2.08 -2.37
N LEU A 80 4.14 1.49 -3.05
CA LEU A 80 4.02 1.66 -4.50
C LEU A 80 3.88 3.14 -4.85
N GLU A 81 3.00 3.86 -4.16
CA GLU A 81 2.80 5.27 -4.43
C GLU A 81 3.99 6.13 -4.01
N MET A 82 4.71 5.74 -2.96
CA MET A 82 5.89 6.48 -2.49
C MET A 82 7.10 6.31 -3.41
N LEU A 83 7.32 5.10 -3.88
CA LEU A 83 8.56 4.75 -4.59
C LEU A 83 8.40 4.68 -6.10
N HIS A 84 7.19 4.40 -6.58
CA HIS A 84 6.92 4.20 -8.01
C HIS A 84 5.65 4.91 -8.44
N PRO A 85 5.53 6.23 -8.17
CA PRO A 85 4.29 6.96 -8.47
C PRO A 85 3.96 6.99 -9.96
N ASP A 86 4.96 6.90 -10.83
CA ASP A 86 4.78 6.91 -12.28
C ASP A 86 4.14 5.63 -12.82
N LEU A 87 4.04 4.59 -11.99
CA LEU A 87 3.41 3.34 -12.42
C LEU A 87 1.88 3.39 -12.35
N VAL A 88 1.32 4.43 -11.75
CA VAL A 88 -0.13 4.61 -11.70
C VAL A 88 -0.50 5.72 -12.67
N GLU A 89 -0.90 5.32 -13.87
CA GLU A 89 -1.15 6.26 -14.96
C GLU A 89 -2.34 7.16 -14.69
N GLY A 90 -2.29 8.34 -15.30
CA GLY A 90 -3.43 9.24 -15.38
C GLY A 90 -3.67 10.13 -14.17
N GLU A 91 -2.83 10.07 -13.17
CA GLU A 91 -3.06 10.82 -11.94
C GLU A 91 -1.83 11.56 -11.48
N ARG A 92 -2.06 12.68 -10.82
CA ARG A 92 -0.99 13.42 -10.17
C ARG A 92 -0.51 12.58 -8.98
N PRO A 93 0.80 12.34 -8.86
CA PRO A 93 1.30 11.56 -7.75
C PRO A 93 0.98 12.22 -6.41
N ILE A 94 0.67 11.39 -5.42
CA ILE A 94 0.52 11.86 -4.05
C ILE A 94 1.92 12.07 -3.45
N PRO A 95 2.15 13.13 -2.66
CA PRO A 95 3.41 13.26 -1.95
C PRO A 95 3.62 12.06 -1.03
N ALA A 96 4.90 11.69 -0.79
CA ALA A 96 5.19 10.53 0.04
C ALA A 96 4.56 10.62 1.42
N GLU A 97 4.61 11.80 2.05
CA GLU A 97 3.98 12.01 3.35
C GLU A 97 2.47 11.78 3.29
N GLY A 98 1.84 12.18 2.19
CA GLY A 98 0.42 11.94 1.98
C GLY A 98 0.09 10.46 1.86
N ALA A 99 0.96 9.70 1.18
CA ALA A 99 0.77 8.26 1.08
C ALA A 99 0.87 7.59 2.46
N ILE A 100 1.80 8.05 3.29
CA ILE A 100 1.93 7.56 4.66
C ILE A 100 0.66 7.88 5.46
N ASP A 101 0.17 9.11 5.37
CA ASP A 101 -1.03 9.53 6.09
C ASP A 101 -2.24 8.69 5.69
N GLU A 102 -2.42 8.42 4.39
CA GLU A 102 -3.50 7.58 3.90
C GLU A 102 -3.40 6.16 4.47
N ALA A 103 -2.19 5.61 4.49
CA ALA A 103 -1.96 4.27 5.02
C ALA A 103 -2.28 4.19 6.52
N VAL A 104 -1.83 5.18 7.28
CA VAL A 104 -2.06 5.24 8.72
C VAL A 104 -3.56 5.37 9.02
N GLU A 105 -4.27 6.23 8.27
CA GLU A 105 -5.72 6.38 8.45
C GLU A 105 -6.47 5.09 8.12
N THR A 106 -6.05 4.38 7.09
CA THR A 106 -6.66 3.10 6.75
C THR A 106 -6.42 2.08 7.87
N ALA A 107 -5.20 2.03 8.40
CA ALA A 107 -4.87 1.14 9.50
C ALA A 107 -5.70 1.46 10.75
N LYS A 108 -5.90 2.75 11.05
CA LYS A 108 -6.76 3.16 12.17
C LYS A 108 -8.20 2.69 12.00
N ALA A 109 -8.70 2.76 10.78
CA ALA A 109 -10.09 2.42 10.51
C ALA A 109 -10.36 0.91 10.53
N PHE A 110 -9.39 0.09 10.12
CA PHE A 110 -9.66 -1.31 9.83
C PHE A 110 -8.75 -2.32 10.50
N CYS A 111 -7.71 -1.90 11.19
CA CYS A 111 -6.74 -2.80 11.82
C CYS A 111 -6.73 -2.61 13.34
N GLY A 112 -5.96 -3.45 14.05
CA GLY A 112 -5.87 -3.37 15.50
C GLY A 112 -5.14 -2.12 15.99
N ALA A 113 -5.17 -1.91 17.29
CA ALA A 113 -4.69 -0.67 17.91
C ALA A 113 -3.22 -0.37 17.64
N GLU A 114 -2.40 -1.39 17.44
CA GLU A 114 -0.97 -1.18 17.24
C GLU A 114 -0.58 -1.01 15.78
N ALA A 115 -1.50 -1.31 14.86
CA ALA A 115 -1.21 -1.27 13.44
C ALA A 115 -0.83 0.13 12.92
N PRO A 116 -1.51 1.21 13.32
CA PRO A 116 -1.14 2.54 12.80
C PRO A 116 0.31 2.92 13.10
N GLY A 117 0.77 2.64 14.33
CA GLY A 117 2.15 2.91 14.71
C GLY A 117 3.15 2.07 13.93
N PHE A 118 2.84 0.79 13.75
CA PHE A 118 3.68 -0.12 12.98
C PHE A 118 3.79 0.32 11.52
N VAL A 119 2.65 0.60 10.89
CA VAL A 119 2.61 1.07 9.51
C VAL A 119 3.39 2.35 9.35
N ASN A 120 3.15 3.33 10.23
CA ASN A 120 3.87 4.60 10.18
C ASN A 120 5.37 4.39 10.34
N GLY A 121 5.79 3.54 11.26
CA GLY A 121 7.20 3.28 11.51
C GLY A 121 7.93 2.71 10.30
N VAL A 122 7.33 1.72 9.66
CA VAL A 122 7.91 1.09 8.46
C VAL A 122 8.03 2.11 7.33
N LEU A 123 6.92 2.81 7.04
CA LEU A 123 6.90 3.74 5.91
C LEU A 123 7.81 4.94 6.12
N ALA A 124 7.86 5.46 7.35
CA ALA A 124 8.76 6.56 7.67
C ALA A 124 10.22 6.15 7.52
N ALA A 125 10.56 4.92 7.90
CA ALA A 125 11.92 4.41 7.76
C ALA A 125 12.32 4.29 6.29
N VAL A 126 11.40 3.78 5.44
CA VAL A 126 11.65 3.71 4.00
C VAL A 126 11.87 5.11 3.43
N LEU A 127 11.05 6.07 3.82
CA LEU A 127 11.17 7.43 3.32
C LEU A 127 12.50 8.07 3.73
N ARG A 128 12.92 7.87 4.97
CA ARG A 128 14.22 8.37 5.44
C ARG A 128 15.36 7.78 4.64
N GLU A 129 15.33 6.47 4.38
CA GLU A 129 16.38 5.83 3.60
C GLU A 129 16.40 6.37 2.17
N ALA A 130 15.25 6.53 1.54
CA ALA A 130 15.16 7.04 0.18
C ALA A 130 15.72 8.46 0.09
N ARG A 131 15.41 9.32 1.06
CA ARG A 131 15.91 10.70 1.08
C ARG A 131 17.38 10.77 1.44
N GLY A 132 17.84 9.90 2.34
CA GLY A 132 19.25 9.81 2.68
C GLY A 132 20.08 9.36 1.51
N SER A 133 19.58 8.40 0.72
CA SER A 133 20.27 7.91 -0.47
C SER A 133 20.38 8.99 -1.55
N ALA A 134 19.44 9.92 -1.58
CA ALA A 134 19.45 11.01 -2.55
C ALA A 134 20.47 12.09 -2.20
N ALA A 135 20.89 12.13 -0.95
CA ALA A 135 21.90 13.07 -0.50
C ALA A 135 23.29 12.57 -0.84
#